data_f1233853fe8844e3e6f03d82bf84bc82
#
_entry.id   f1233853fe8844e3e6f03d82bf84bc82
#
_cell.length_a   1.000
_cell.length_b   1.000
_cell.length_c   1.000
_cell.angle_alpha   90.00
_cell.angle_beta   90.00
_cell.angle_gamma   90.00
#
_symmetry.space_group_name_H-M   'P 1'
#
loop_
_entity.id
_entity.type
_entity.pdbx_description
1 polymer ?
#
loop_
_entity_poly.entity_id
_entity_poly.type
_entity_poly.pdbx_seq_one_letter_code
_entity_poly.pdbx_strand_id
1 'polypeptide(L)'
;MTTIAVTGASGFCGSHVAATAAARGADVLCVGRRPGPVGRHIAWDAAREVPDLSGADLVVHCAAAVGDPLPDSPAEAAMRAVNVDGTARLLQAAADRPVVWVSSASVYAPGAGRSRVTEDHPVRGHLNAYGRTKAAGEALALAAGAVVLRPRAVYGAGDPHLVPRLLSRVRRGLLLLPGPSVRLSLTAVENLTDACLLAADWPPGAYNIADPVPYDRDEAIRTVLRAHGVRARIGHLPLPVARAAAGAAQTLARLRPHAEPPLTRYAVDQLAHSVVLDVSRAESRGWTPRRTLGEYAPVGFDG
;
A
#
# COMPACT_ATOMS: atom_id res chain seq x y z
N MET A 1 1.04 12.92 27.52
CA MET A 1 0.93 13.16 26.07
C MET A 1 1.54 11.96 25.40
N THR A 2 0.87 11.31 24.47
CA THR A 2 1.36 10.07 23.85
C THR A 2 2.36 10.42 22.76
N THR A 3 3.52 9.77 22.76
CA THR A 3 4.55 9.94 21.72
C THR A 3 4.46 8.81 20.70
N ILE A 4 4.23 9.16 19.44
CA ILE A 4 4.06 8.19 18.33
C ILE A 4 5.27 8.25 17.39
N ALA A 5 6.00 7.15 17.26
CA ALA A 5 7.03 7.01 16.25
C ALA A 5 6.40 6.54 14.93
N VAL A 6 6.49 7.38 13.90
CA VAL A 6 6.00 7.07 12.55
C VAL A 6 7.17 6.83 11.63
N THR A 7 7.38 5.59 11.18
CA THR A 7 8.42 5.31 10.21
C THR A 7 7.93 5.59 8.80
N GLY A 8 8.82 6.03 7.92
CA GLY A 8 8.42 6.44 6.57
C GLY A 8 7.54 7.69 6.54
N ALA A 9 7.65 8.56 7.56
CA ALA A 9 6.85 9.78 7.71
C ALA A 9 7.04 10.81 6.58
N SER A 10 8.09 10.70 5.78
CA SER A 10 8.27 11.49 4.55
C SER A 10 7.59 10.89 3.32
N GLY A 11 7.01 9.71 3.43
CA GLY A 11 6.27 9.02 2.38
C GLY A 11 4.76 9.30 2.44
N PHE A 12 4.02 8.84 1.43
CA PHE A 12 2.59 9.13 1.28
C PHE A 12 1.76 8.75 2.52
N CYS A 13 1.69 7.49 2.89
CA CYS A 13 0.87 7.06 4.04
C CYS A 13 1.43 7.61 5.37
N GLY A 14 2.76 7.54 5.56
CA GLY A 14 3.38 7.96 6.81
C GLY A 14 3.25 9.46 7.08
N SER A 15 3.24 10.31 6.06
CA SER A 15 3.04 11.75 6.23
C SER A 15 1.63 12.09 6.73
N HIS A 16 0.61 11.41 6.20
CA HIS A 16 -0.77 11.56 6.66
C HIS A 16 -0.93 11.08 8.11
N VAL A 17 -0.33 9.93 8.46
CA VAL A 17 -0.34 9.42 9.83
C VAL A 17 0.33 10.41 10.79
N ALA A 18 1.52 10.91 10.44
CA ALA A 18 2.26 11.86 11.27
C ALA A 18 1.47 13.17 11.48
N ALA A 19 0.95 13.75 10.39
CA ALA A 19 0.17 14.99 10.46
C ALA A 19 -1.11 14.83 11.30
N THR A 20 -1.84 13.72 11.11
CA THR A 20 -3.07 13.47 11.86
C THR A 20 -2.79 13.17 13.33
N ALA A 21 -1.73 12.43 13.66
CA ALA A 21 -1.33 12.19 15.04
C ALA A 21 -1.03 13.51 15.76
N ALA A 22 -0.24 14.39 15.14
CA ALA A 22 0.05 15.72 15.70
C ALA A 22 -1.21 16.58 15.85
N ALA A 23 -2.11 16.58 14.87
CA ALA A 23 -3.38 17.31 14.93
C ALA A 23 -4.30 16.79 16.05
N ARG A 24 -4.13 15.54 16.48
CA ARG A 24 -4.83 14.93 17.62
C ARG A 24 -4.09 15.13 18.95
N GLY A 25 -3.01 15.92 18.98
CA GLY A 25 -2.27 16.29 20.19
C GLY A 25 -1.21 15.27 20.62
N ALA A 26 -0.79 14.35 19.74
CA ALA A 26 0.35 13.48 20.03
C ALA A 26 1.68 14.16 19.72
N ASP A 27 2.73 13.83 20.47
CA ASP A 27 4.11 14.10 20.08
C ASP A 27 4.52 13.10 18.97
N VAL A 28 5.14 13.60 17.89
CA VAL A 28 5.48 12.77 16.75
C VAL A 28 6.99 12.67 16.54
N LEU A 29 7.49 11.43 16.47
CA LEU A 29 8.85 11.11 16.02
C LEU A 29 8.77 10.62 14.56
N CYS A 30 9.27 11.42 13.63
CA CYS A 30 9.33 11.07 12.21
C CYS A 30 10.62 10.28 11.92
N VAL A 31 10.49 8.96 11.84
CA VAL A 31 11.63 8.03 11.69
C VAL A 31 11.85 7.67 10.23
N GLY A 32 13.00 8.01 9.66
CA GLY A 32 13.30 7.73 8.26
C GLY A 32 14.45 8.55 7.69
N ARG A 33 14.77 8.34 6.41
CA ARG A 33 15.90 9.02 5.73
C ARG A 33 15.72 10.52 5.55
N ARG A 34 14.49 11.01 5.56
CA ARG A 34 14.14 12.43 5.38
C ARG A 34 13.15 12.85 6.45
N PRO A 35 13.11 14.13 6.84
CA PRO A 35 12.12 14.67 7.74
C PRO A 35 10.69 14.38 7.26
N GLY A 36 9.77 14.18 8.19
CA GLY A 36 8.33 14.19 7.94
C GLY A 36 7.74 15.61 7.96
N PRO A 37 6.42 15.72 7.78
CA PRO A 37 5.76 17.04 7.71
C PRO A 37 5.71 17.76 9.05
N VAL A 38 5.79 17.04 10.15
CA VAL A 38 5.64 17.56 11.54
C VAL A 38 6.50 16.76 12.51
N GLY A 39 6.71 17.29 13.71
CA GLY A 39 7.38 16.59 14.80
C GLY A 39 8.91 16.53 14.66
N ARG A 40 9.55 15.73 15.53
CA ARG A 40 11.00 15.58 15.58
C ARG A 40 11.49 14.51 14.58
N HIS A 41 12.48 14.83 13.78
CA HIS A 41 13.09 13.88 12.83
C HIS A 41 14.13 13.00 13.55
N ILE A 42 14.02 11.68 13.32
CA ILE A 42 15.00 10.66 13.69
C ILE A 42 15.53 10.05 12.38
N ALA A 43 16.79 10.30 12.08
CA ALA A 43 17.42 9.73 10.88
C ALA A 43 17.51 8.20 11.00
N TRP A 44 17.08 7.50 9.96
CA TRP A 44 17.09 6.03 9.90
C TRP A 44 17.08 5.52 8.47
N ASP A 45 18.04 4.68 8.13
CA ASP A 45 18.00 3.88 6.90
C ASP A 45 17.53 2.45 7.23
N ALA A 46 16.29 2.14 6.87
CA ALA A 46 15.69 0.83 7.09
C ALA A 46 16.50 -0.32 6.49
N ALA A 47 17.25 -0.09 5.41
CA ALA A 47 18.07 -1.14 4.79
C ALA A 47 19.31 -1.52 5.62
N ARG A 48 19.73 -0.70 6.57
CA ARG A 48 21.07 -0.84 7.21
C ARG A 48 21.09 -0.70 8.72
N GLU A 49 20.20 0.09 9.29
CA GLU A 49 20.29 0.60 10.66
C GLU A 49 19.17 0.06 11.55
N VAL A 50 19.42 0.03 12.85
CA VAL A 50 18.42 -0.15 13.89
C VAL A 50 17.89 1.25 14.24
N PRO A 51 16.57 1.51 14.24
CA PRO A 51 16.05 2.84 14.54
C PRO A 51 16.18 3.18 16.04
N ASP A 52 16.40 4.47 16.35
CA ASP A 52 16.20 4.97 17.69
C ASP A 52 14.71 5.26 17.90
N LEU A 53 14.07 4.50 18.76
CA LEU A 53 12.66 4.64 19.17
C LEU A 53 12.51 5.11 20.61
N SER A 54 13.57 5.68 21.20
CA SER A 54 13.57 6.16 22.57
C SER A 54 12.49 7.22 22.79
N GLY A 55 11.70 7.04 23.82
CA GLY A 55 10.59 7.93 24.17
C GLY A 55 9.30 7.70 23.38
N ALA A 56 9.24 6.77 22.46
CA ALA A 56 7.99 6.40 21.78
C ALA A 56 7.15 5.48 22.66
N ASP A 57 5.85 5.76 22.74
CA ASP A 57 4.83 4.91 23.38
C ASP A 57 4.20 3.94 22.38
N LEU A 58 4.14 4.34 21.09
CA LEU A 58 3.55 3.59 19.99
C LEU A 58 4.45 3.70 18.74
N VAL A 59 4.57 2.62 17.98
CA VAL A 59 5.25 2.63 16.69
C VAL A 59 4.25 2.36 15.57
N VAL A 60 4.12 3.29 14.61
CA VAL A 60 3.36 3.07 13.36
C VAL A 60 4.35 2.91 12.22
N HIS A 61 4.47 1.69 11.69
CA HIS A 61 5.44 1.36 10.65
C HIS A 61 4.83 1.47 9.25
N CYS A 62 5.09 2.60 8.58
CA CYS A 62 4.69 2.86 7.20
C CYS A 62 5.85 2.77 6.20
N ALA A 63 7.10 2.66 6.67
CA ALA A 63 8.26 2.58 5.79
C ALA A 63 8.23 1.29 4.97
N ALA A 64 8.33 1.41 3.66
CA ALA A 64 8.46 0.28 2.75
C ALA A 64 9.12 0.73 1.43
N ALA A 65 9.87 -0.16 0.81
CA ALA A 65 10.21 -0.05 -0.60
C ALA A 65 9.03 -0.57 -1.44
N VAL A 66 8.60 0.24 -2.40
CA VAL A 66 7.47 -0.03 -3.30
C VAL A 66 7.95 -0.13 -4.73
N GLY A 67 7.40 -1.03 -5.52
CA GLY A 67 7.76 -1.23 -6.92
C GLY A 67 7.50 -2.64 -7.37
N ASP A 68 7.86 -2.93 -8.61
CA ASP A 68 7.75 -4.27 -9.20
C ASP A 68 9.08 -4.67 -9.89
N PRO A 69 10.19 -4.76 -9.12
CA PRO A 69 11.47 -5.16 -9.66
C PRO A 69 11.40 -6.57 -10.22
N LEU A 70 12.26 -6.85 -11.20
CA LEU A 70 12.40 -8.19 -11.75
C LEU A 70 12.87 -9.17 -10.66
N PRO A 71 12.40 -10.41 -10.69
CA PRO A 71 12.85 -11.45 -9.77
C PRO A 71 14.38 -11.62 -9.81
N ASP A 72 14.96 -11.89 -8.65
CA ASP A 72 16.39 -12.15 -8.43
C ASP A 72 17.31 -10.98 -8.86
N SER A 73 16.75 -9.77 -8.97
CA SER A 73 17.50 -8.55 -9.31
C SER A 73 18.10 -7.88 -8.06
N PRO A 74 19.17 -7.06 -8.24
CA PRO A 74 19.67 -6.21 -7.15
C PRO A 74 18.60 -5.29 -6.55
N ALA A 75 17.63 -4.86 -7.35
CA ALA A 75 16.52 -4.04 -6.90
C ALA A 75 15.54 -4.83 -6.00
N GLU A 76 15.29 -6.11 -6.27
CA GLU A 76 14.53 -6.98 -5.34
C GLU A 76 15.30 -7.22 -4.04
N ALA A 77 16.61 -7.44 -4.11
CA ALA A 77 17.43 -7.57 -2.92
C ALA A 77 17.40 -6.28 -2.05
N ALA A 78 17.49 -5.11 -2.67
CA ALA A 78 17.34 -3.84 -1.97
C ALA A 78 15.94 -3.67 -1.36
N MET A 79 14.88 -4.10 -2.05
CA MET A 79 13.52 -4.10 -1.51
C MET A 79 13.41 -5.03 -0.30
N ARG A 80 14.01 -6.21 -0.35
CA ARG A 80 14.04 -7.15 0.77
C ARG A 80 14.76 -6.57 1.98
N ALA A 81 15.91 -5.91 1.77
CA ALA A 81 16.68 -5.26 2.83
C ALA A 81 15.87 -4.23 3.62
N VAL A 82 14.93 -3.52 2.94
CA VAL A 82 14.02 -2.56 3.57
C VAL A 82 12.81 -3.27 4.19
N ASN A 83 12.08 -4.07 3.40
CA ASN A 83 10.75 -4.58 3.79
C ASN A 83 10.82 -5.77 4.75
N VAL A 84 11.90 -6.52 4.77
CA VAL A 84 12.07 -7.71 5.62
C VAL A 84 13.11 -7.45 6.71
N ASP A 85 14.35 -7.19 6.30
CA ASP A 85 15.44 -7.04 7.26
C ASP A 85 15.29 -5.73 8.07
N GLY A 86 14.76 -4.66 7.43
CA GLY A 86 14.38 -3.41 8.09
C GLY A 86 13.23 -3.60 9.09
N THR A 87 12.23 -4.42 8.75
CA THR A 87 11.17 -4.80 9.69
C THR A 87 11.74 -5.55 10.90
N ALA A 88 12.65 -6.51 10.69
CA ALA A 88 13.28 -7.23 11.80
C ALA A 88 14.02 -6.28 12.75
N ARG A 89 14.82 -5.34 12.21
CA ARG A 89 15.53 -4.33 13.01
C ARG A 89 14.59 -3.39 13.75
N LEU A 90 13.49 -2.98 13.10
CA LEU A 90 12.46 -2.17 13.76
C LEU A 90 11.83 -2.91 14.94
N LEU A 91 11.41 -4.16 14.75
CA LEU A 91 10.77 -4.95 15.80
C LEU A 91 11.73 -5.19 16.97
N GLN A 92 13.01 -5.41 16.71
CA GLN A 92 14.04 -5.47 17.74
C GLN A 92 14.12 -4.17 18.55
N ALA A 93 14.10 -3.00 17.88
CA ALA A 93 14.14 -1.70 18.54
C ALA A 93 12.84 -1.35 19.28
N ALA A 94 11.72 -1.84 18.77
CA ALA A 94 10.41 -1.61 19.41
C ALA A 94 10.30 -2.32 20.76
N ALA A 95 11.00 -3.45 20.95
CA ALA A 95 10.91 -4.26 22.16
C ALA A 95 9.44 -4.54 22.54
N ASP A 96 9.01 -4.16 23.74
CA ASP A 96 7.64 -4.38 24.25
C ASP A 96 6.63 -3.30 23.83
N ARG A 97 7.04 -2.32 23.00
CA ARG A 97 6.14 -1.25 22.55
C ARG A 97 5.12 -1.78 21.56
N PRO A 98 3.86 -1.32 21.64
CA PRO A 98 2.85 -1.62 20.62
C PRO A 98 3.35 -1.21 19.22
N VAL A 99 3.16 -2.10 18.24
CA VAL A 99 3.51 -1.84 16.84
C VAL A 99 2.29 -2.01 15.97
N VAL A 100 1.94 -0.97 15.22
CA VAL A 100 0.99 -1.02 14.11
C VAL A 100 1.79 -1.08 12.81
N TRP A 101 1.73 -2.20 12.11
CA TRP A 101 2.51 -2.45 10.91
C TRP A 101 1.64 -2.39 9.65
N VAL A 102 1.89 -1.41 8.77
CA VAL A 102 1.13 -1.25 7.53
C VAL A 102 1.62 -2.25 6.48
N SER A 103 0.81 -3.26 6.22
CA SER A 103 0.99 -4.27 5.18
C SER A 103 0.37 -3.84 3.83
N SER A 104 -0.15 -4.80 3.10
CA SER A 104 -0.87 -4.58 1.84
C SER A 104 -1.70 -5.81 1.50
N ALA A 105 -2.84 -5.64 0.85
CA ALA A 105 -3.60 -6.75 0.27
C ALA A 105 -2.84 -7.51 -0.85
N SER A 106 -1.69 -7.01 -1.29
CA SER A 106 -0.79 -7.73 -2.22
C SER A 106 -0.17 -9.00 -1.64
N VAL A 107 -0.28 -9.20 -0.32
CA VAL A 107 0.15 -10.44 0.35
C VAL A 107 -0.76 -11.62 0.07
N TYR A 108 -2.01 -11.37 -0.30
CA TYR A 108 -2.97 -12.42 -0.59
C TYR A 108 -2.68 -13.18 -1.88
N ALA A 109 -3.02 -14.46 -1.88
CA ALA A 109 -2.90 -15.31 -3.06
C ALA A 109 -3.62 -14.71 -4.28
N PRO A 110 -2.98 -14.66 -5.45
CA PRO A 110 -3.58 -14.13 -6.67
C PRO A 110 -4.65 -15.06 -7.27
N GLY A 111 -5.36 -14.58 -8.27
CA GLY A 111 -6.32 -15.36 -9.06
C GLY A 111 -7.78 -14.97 -8.84
N ALA A 112 -8.68 -15.81 -9.35
CA ALA A 112 -10.13 -15.64 -9.17
C ALA A 112 -10.58 -16.02 -7.74
N GLY A 113 -11.85 -15.71 -7.40
CA GLY A 113 -12.41 -16.06 -6.09
C GLY A 113 -12.15 -15.06 -4.96
N ARG A 114 -11.70 -13.84 -5.30
CA ARG A 114 -11.45 -12.76 -4.33
C ARG A 114 -12.59 -11.73 -4.25
N SER A 115 -13.82 -12.17 -4.47
CA SER A 115 -15.02 -11.31 -4.33
C SER A 115 -15.39 -11.00 -2.88
N ARG A 116 -14.83 -11.75 -1.93
CA ARG A 116 -14.85 -11.50 -0.50
C ARG A 116 -13.57 -12.08 0.11
N VAL A 117 -12.63 -11.21 0.47
CA VAL A 117 -11.32 -11.58 1.02
C VAL A 117 -11.31 -11.26 2.51
N THR A 118 -11.37 -12.28 3.35
CA THR A 118 -11.13 -12.15 4.80
C THR A 118 -9.63 -12.24 5.09
N GLU A 119 -9.23 -11.97 6.33
CA GLU A 119 -7.84 -12.06 6.77
C GLU A 119 -7.28 -13.49 6.72
N ASP A 120 -8.16 -14.48 6.67
CA ASP A 120 -7.79 -15.91 6.59
C ASP A 120 -7.54 -16.37 5.14
N HIS A 121 -7.72 -15.48 4.13
CA HIS A 121 -7.37 -15.79 2.75
C HIS A 121 -5.87 -16.12 2.64
N PRO A 122 -5.48 -17.15 1.87
CA PRO A 122 -4.10 -17.61 1.81
C PRO A 122 -3.09 -16.51 1.45
N VAL A 123 -1.99 -16.45 2.20
CA VAL A 123 -0.83 -15.55 1.96
C VAL A 123 0.26 -16.37 1.27
N ARG A 124 0.20 -16.44 -0.07
CA ARG A 124 1.14 -17.24 -0.89
C ARG A 124 1.04 -16.92 -2.37
N GLY A 125 1.97 -17.45 -3.16
CA GLY A 125 1.89 -17.42 -4.63
C GLY A 125 2.06 -16.02 -5.23
N HIS A 126 2.79 -15.13 -4.56
CA HIS A 126 2.95 -13.74 -4.94
C HIS A 126 3.54 -13.56 -6.34
N LEU A 127 2.88 -12.75 -7.16
CA LEU A 127 3.27 -12.50 -8.55
C LEU A 127 4.37 -11.44 -8.70
N ASN A 128 4.70 -10.73 -7.63
CA ASN A 128 5.72 -9.68 -7.64
C ASN A 128 6.57 -9.67 -6.36
N ALA A 129 7.72 -8.99 -6.43
CA ALA A 129 8.65 -8.84 -5.31
C ALA A 129 8.03 -8.07 -4.13
N TYR A 130 7.21 -7.07 -4.41
CA TYR A 130 6.54 -6.30 -3.38
C TYR A 130 5.65 -7.20 -2.51
N GLY A 131 4.76 -8.00 -3.10
CA GLY A 131 3.91 -8.95 -2.35
C GLY A 131 4.74 -9.96 -1.55
N ARG A 132 5.81 -10.52 -2.15
CA ARG A 132 6.71 -11.46 -1.45
C ARG A 132 7.37 -10.83 -0.23
N THR A 133 7.96 -9.64 -0.40
CA THR A 133 8.69 -8.98 0.69
C THR A 133 7.76 -8.42 1.77
N LYS A 134 6.57 -7.93 1.39
CA LYS A 134 5.55 -7.52 2.37
C LYS A 134 5.03 -8.72 3.17
N ALA A 135 4.76 -9.86 2.51
CA ALA A 135 4.34 -11.08 3.22
C ALA A 135 5.41 -11.60 4.19
N ALA A 136 6.68 -11.55 3.81
CA ALA A 136 7.78 -11.96 4.69
C ALA A 136 7.97 -11.02 5.88
N GLY A 137 7.89 -9.69 5.67
CA GLY A 137 7.93 -8.71 6.77
C GLY A 137 6.70 -8.80 7.68
N GLU A 138 5.53 -9.05 7.10
CA GLU A 138 4.29 -9.27 7.85
C GLU A 138 4.37 -10.48 8.77
N ALA A 139 4.97 -11.57 8.31
CA ALA A 139 5.15 -12.76 9.14
C ALA A 139 6.01 -12.46 10.38
N LEU A 140 7.05 -11.63 10.25
CA LEU A 140 7.85 -11.16 11.38
C LEU A 140 7.03 -10.27 12.32
N ALA A 141 6.25 -9.34 11.78
CA ALA A 141 5.40 -8.45 12.57
C ALA A 141 4.34 -9.21 13.37
N LEU A 142 3.66 -10.18 12.73
CA LEU A 142 2.68 -11.04 13.41
C LEU A 142 3.32 -11.90 14.51
N ALA A 143 4.51 -12.47 14.25
CA ALA A 143 5.23 -13.26 15.24
C ALA A 143 5.68 -12.42 16.45
N ALA A 144 5.91 -11.12 16.26
CA ALA A 144 6.24 -10.16 17.32
C ALA A 144 4.99 -9.58 18.01
N GLY A 145 3.79 -10.04 17.71
CA GLY A 145 2.56 -9.56 18.33
C GLY A 145 2.06 -8.20 17.82
N ALA A 146 2.49 -7.76 16.65
CA ALA A 146 2.04 -6.51 16.05
C ALA A 146 0.59 -6.58 15.54
N VAL A 147 -0.07 -5.43 15.48
CA VAL A 147 -1.30 -5.23 14.71
C VAL A 147 -0.92 -4.92 13.27
N VAL A 148 -1.39 -5.74 12.35
CA VAL A 148 -1.05 -5.65 10.92
C VAL A 148 -2.25 -5.15 10.13
N LEU A 149 -2.09 -4.04 9.42
CA LEU A 149 -3.13 -3.47 8.58
C LEU A 149 -2.88 -3.80 7.11
N ARG A 150 -3.85 -4.39 6.43
CA ARG A 150 -3.77 -4.77 5.00
C ARG A 150 -4.65 -3.87 4.14
N PRO A 151 -4.20 -2.65 3.80
CA PRO A 151 -4.92 -1.79 2.86
C PRO A 151 -4.78 -2.30 1.42
N ARG A 152 -5.70 -1.87 0.55
CA ARG A 152 -5.61 -2.12 -0.89
C ARG A 152 -5.66 -0.83 -1.69
N ALA A 153 -4.66 -0.63 -2.57
CA ALA A 153 -4.62 0.48 -3.52
C ALA A 153 -4.95 1.81 -2.84
N VAL A 154 -4.09 2.23 -1.92
CA VAL A 154 -4.27 3.46 -1.16
C VAL A 154 -4.22 4.67 -2.10
N TYR A 155 -5.22 5.54 -2.00
CA TYR A 155 -5.33 6.77 -2.79
C TYR A 155 -5.60 7.97 -1.87
N GLY A 156 -5.38 9.16 -2.38
CA GLY A 156 -5.64 10.41 -1.63
C GLY A 156 -4.72 11.54 -2.07
N ALA A 157 -4.73 12.61 -1.31
CA ALA A 157 -3.91 13.78 -1.56
C ALA A 157 -2.42 13.44 -1.48
N GLY A 158 -1.65 13.73 -2.55
CA GLY A 158 -0.22 13.46 -2.61
C GLY A 158 0.15 12.01 -2.97
N ASP A 159 -0.79 11.20 -3.50
CA ASP A 159 -0.49 9.85 -3.98
C ASP A 159 0.56 9.86 -5.11
N PRO A 160 1.77 9.28 -4.88
CA PRO A 160 2.83 9.29 -5.89
C PRO A 160 2.79 8.08 -6.82
N HIS A 161 1.89 7.13 -6.62
CA HIS A 161 1.96 5.80 -7.24
C HIS A 161 0.76 5.44 -8.09
N LEU A 162 -0.44 5.43 -7.51
CA LEU A 162 -1.64 4.91 -8.18
C LEU A 162 -2.10 5.85 -9.29
N VAL A 163 -2.34 7.11 -8.95
CA VAL A 163 -2.84 8.11 -9.87
C VAL A 163 -1.84 8.45 -10.99
N PRO A 164 -0.57 8.76 -10.72
CA PRO A 164 0.41 9.02 -11.78
C PRO A 164 0.58 7.83 -12.73
N ARG A 165 0.57 6.59 -12.19
CA ARG A 165 0.64 5.39 -13.01
C ARG A 165 -0.60 5.23 -13.90
N LEU A 166 -1.78 5.53 -13.39
CA LEU A 166 -3.01 5.51 -14.17
C LEU A 166 -2.97 6.54 -15.31
N LEU A 167 -2.65 7.78 -15.00
CA LEU A 167 -2.56 8.88 -15.98
C LEU A 167 -1.54 8.57 -17.07
N SER A 168 -0.38 8.02 -16.71
CA SER A 168 0.67 7.64 -17.67
C SER A 168 0.25 6.54 -18.66
N ARG A 169 -0.83 5.80 -18.39
CA ARG A 169 -1.35 4.74 -19.27
C ARG A 169 -2.37 5.23 -20.28
N VAL A 170 -2.89 6.42 -20.12
CA VAL A 170 -3.76 7.03 -21.14
C VAL A 170 -2.93 7.39 -22.37
N ARG A 171 -3.29 6.83 -23.52
CA ARG A 171 -2.62 7.10 -24.79
C ARG A 171 -3.64 7.55 -25.83
N ARG A 172 -3.49 8.76 -26.37
CA ARG A 172 -4.39 9.32 -27.38
C ARG A 172 -5.87 9.24 -27.00
N GLY A 173 -6.18 9.52 -25.71
CA GLY A 173 -7.56 9.46 -25.19
C GLY A 173 -8.11 8.03 -25.02
N LEU A 174 -7.27 7.00 -25.02
CA LEU A 174 -7.65 5.61 -24.79
C LEU A 174 -6.86 5.03 -23.61
N LEU A 175 -7.55 4.30 -22.73
CA LEU A 175 -6.97 3.47 -21.68
C LEU A 175 -7.42 2.02 -21.89
N LEU A 176 -6.46 1.11 -22.08
CA LEU A 176 -6.73 -0.31 -22.25
C LEU A 176 -6.56 -1.06 -20.93
N LEU A 177 -7.59 -1.78 -20.51
CA LEU A 177 -7.64 -2.57 -19.28
C LEU A 177 -7.82 -4.07 -19.59
N PRO A 178 -7.27 -4.97 -18.76
CA PRO A 178 -7.45 -6.41 -18.94
C PRO A 178 -8.84 -6.85 -18.48
N GLY A 179 -9.52 -7.63 -19.31
CA GLY A 179 -10.84 -8.20 -19.02
C GLY A 179 -11.94 -7.16 -18.83
N PRO A 180 -13.19 -7.60 -18.62
CA PRO A 180 -14.31 -6.73 -18.30
C PRO A 180 -14.13 -6.01 -16.97
N SER A 181 -14.98 -5.02 -16.65
CA SER A 181 -14.95 -4.37 -15.35
C SER A 181 -15.23 -5.36 -14.22
N VAL A 182 -14.61 -5.12 -13.08
CA VAL A 182 -14.65 -5.97 -11.88
C VAL A 182 -14.82 -5.12 -10.64
N ARG A 183 -15.19 -5.74 -9.52
CA ARG A 183 -15.35 -5.05 -8.23
C ARG A 183 -14.02 -5.00 -7.47
N LEU A 184 -13.63 -3.82 -7.02
CA LEU A 184 -12.38 -3.59 -6.31
C LEU A 184 -12.60 -2.82 -5.01
N SER A 185 -11.97 -3.26 -3.92
CA SER A 185 -11.75 -2.39 -2.77
C SER A 185 -10.62 -1.40 -3.09
N LEU A 186 -10.79 -0.17 -2.65
CA LEU A 186 -9.77 0.87 -2.57
C LEU A 186 -9.68 1.33 -1.12
N THR A 187 -8.65 2.07 -0.77
CA THR A 187 -8.47 2.60 0.59
C THR A 187 -8.11 4.08 0.51
N ALA A 188 -8.98 4.96 0.96
CA ALA A 188 -8.62 6.36 1.17
C ALA A 188 -7.50 6.46 2.21
N VAL A 189 -6.52 7.31 2.00
CA VAL A 189 -5.39 7.46 2.93
C VAL A 189 -5.85 7.92 4.30
N GLU A 190 -6.94 8.69 4.38
CA GLU A 190 -7.57 9.11 5.63
C GLU A 190 -8.17 7.92 6.39
N ASN A 191 -8.85 6.99 5.70
CA ASN A 191 -9.37 5.76 6.32
C ASN A 191 -8.23 4.89 6.87
N LEU A 192 -7.12 4.76 6.12
CA LEU A 192 -5.93 4.06 6.59
C LEU A 192 -5.30 4.75 7.80
N THR A 193 -5.20 6.08 7.77
CA THR A 193 -4.64 6.89 8.85
C THR A 193 -5.44 6.72 10.14
N ASP A 194 -6.76 6.79 10.06
CA ASP A 194 -7.65 6.56 11.20
C ASP A 194 -7.47 5.14 11.77
N ALA A 195 -7.37 4.13 10.90
CA ALA A 195 -7.08 2.77 11.33
C ALA A 195 -5.73 2.65 12.04
N CYS A 196 -4.67 3.28 11.51
CA CYS A 196 -3.33 3.27 12.12
C CYS A 196 -3.33 3.83 13.54
N LEU A 197 -4.08 4.89 13.79
CA LEU A 197 -4.12 5.54 15.10
C LEU A 197 -5.05 4.85 16.11
N LEU A 198 -6.10 4.18 15.63
CA LEU A 198 -7.00 3.38 16.48
C LEU A 198 -6.45 1.98 16.80
N ALA A 199 -5.62 1.45 15.92
CA ALA A 199 -5.12 0.07 16.01
C ALA A 199 -4.12 -0.16 17.16
N ALA A 200 -3.68 0.87 17.86
CA ALA A 200 -2.79 0.73 19.03
C ALA A 200 -3.38 -0.17 20.12
N ASP A 201 -4.70 -0.15 20.28
CA ASP A 201 -5.44 -0.88 21.31
C ASP A 201 -6.09 -2.17 20.77
N TRP A 202 -5.83 -2.52 19.50
CA TRP A 202 -6.42 -3.75 18.95
C TRP A 202 -5.60 -5.00 19.34
N PRO A 203 -6.25 -6.15 19.45
CA PRO A 203 -5.53 -7.41 19.62
C PRO A 203 -4.55 -7.64 18.47
N PRO A 204 -3.38 -8.26 18.76
CA PRO A 204 -2.44 -8.69 17.71
C PRO A 204 -3.12 -9.50 16.62
N GLY A 205 -2.72 -9.26 15.38
CA GLY A 205 -3.29 -9.97 14.23
C GLY A 205 -3.41 -9.10 12.98
N ALA A 206 -3.91 -9.69 11.90
CA ALA A 206 -4.13 -9.00 10.64
C ALA A 206 -5.55 -8.43 10.53
N TYR A 207 -5.67 -7.28 9.89
CA TYR A 207 -6.91 -6.55 9.67
C TYR A 207 -6.95 -5.96 8.27
N ASN A 208 -8.00 -6.25 7.52
CA ASN A 208 -8.24 -5.62 6.23
C ASN A 208 -8.73 -4.18 6.41
N ILE A 209 -8.21 -3.27 5.61
CA ILE A 209 -8.58 -1.85 5.63
C ILE A 209 -8.97 -1.44 4.22
N ALA A 210 -10.21 -0.96 4.06
CA ALA A 210 -10.73 -0.47 2.79
C ALA A 210 -11.84 0.56 3.02
N ASP A 211 -12.24 1.24 1.96
CA ASP A 211 -13.40 2.13 1.96
C ASP A 211 -14.71 1.37 2.22
N PRO A 212 -15.80 2.06 2.61
CA PRO A 212 -17.05 1.42 3.05
C PRO A 212 -17.66 0.48 2.02
N VAL A 213 -17.48 0.78 0.72
CA VAL A 213 -18.06 0.01 -0.38
C VAL A 213 -17.03 -0.29 -1.46
N PRO A 214 -17.08 -1.47 -2.08
CA PRO A 214 -16.23 -1.78 -3.22
C PRO A 214 -16.73 -1.05 -4.47
N TYR A 215 -15.80 -0.66 -5.33
CA TYR A 215 -16.03 0.11 -6.54
C TYR A 215 -16.07 -0.77 -7.78
N ASP A 216 -16.88 -0.39 -8.78
CA ASP A 216 -16.66 -0.83 -10.15
C ASP A 216 -15.34 -0.22 -10.64
N ARG A 217 -14.43 -1.06 -11.16
CA ARG A 217 -13.08 -0.66 -11.58
C ARG A 217 -13.10 0.49 -12.58
N ASP A 218 -13.92 0.33 -13.61
CA ASP A 218 -13.93 1.28 -14.72
C ASP A 218 -14.54 2.62 -14.30
N GLU A 219 -15.56 2.59 -13.42
CA GLU A 219 -16.14 3.82 -12.89
C GLU A 219 -15.18 4.53 -11.92
N ALA A 220 -14.50 3.78 -11.06
CA ALA A 220 -13.46 4.34 -10.19
C ALA A 220 -12.36 5.04 -11.01
N ILE A 221 -11.89 4.39 -12.08
CA ILE A 221 -10.91 4.97 -12.99
C ILE A 221 -11.46 6.23 -13.67
N ARG A 222 -12.71 6.21 -14.16
CA ARG A 222 -13.33 7.40 -14.77
C ARG A 222 -13.43 8.56 -13.78
N THR A 223 -13.74 8.27 -12.51
CA THR A 223 -13.81 9.28 -11.45
C THR A 223 -12.46 9.95 -11.24
N VAL A 224 -11.37 9.16 -11.12
CA VAL A 224 -10.02 9.69 -10.99
C VAL A 224 -9.60 10.51 -12.22
N LEU A 225 -9.83 9.98 -13.43
CA LEU A 225 -9.50 10.70 -14.67
C LEU A 225 -10.24 12.02 -14.78
N ARG A 226 -11.54 12.05 -14.46
CA ARG A 226 -12.36 13.29 -14.46
C ARG A 226 -11.83 14.31 -13.46
N ALA A 227 -11.48 13.88 -12.26
CA ALA A 227 -10.91 14.75 -11.24
C ALA A 227 -9.60 15.43 -11.69
N HIS A 228 -8.82 14.75 -12.54
CA HIS A 228 -7.58 15.30 -13.14
C HIS A 228 -7.81 15.97 -14.52
N GLY A 229 -9.04 16.22 -14.92
CA GLY A 229 -9.35 16.87 -16.20
C GLY A 229 -9.04 16.00 -17.44
N VAL A 230 -8.75 14.71 -17.25
CA VAL A 230 -8.37 13.79 -18.33
C VAL A 230 -9.60 13.08 -18.89
N ARG A 231 -9.83 13.24 -20.18
CA ARG A 231 -10.87 12.51 -20.92
C ARG A 231 -10.26 11.31 -21.61
N ALA A 232 -10.70 10.10 -21.26
CA ALA A 232 -10.26 8.88 -21.94
C ALA A 232 -11.43 7.89 -22.07
N ARG A 233 -11.43 7.14 -23.19
CA ARG A 233 -12.28 5.97 -23.37
C ARG A 233 -11.59 4.78 -22.72
N ILE A 234 -12.34 3.94 -22.02
CA ILE A 234 -11.85 2.67 -21.51
C ILE A 234 -12.17 1.58 -22.52
N GLY A 235 -11.16 0.90 -22.99
CA GLY A 235 -11.25 -0.30 -23.82
C GLY A 235 -10.80 -1.53 -23.02
N HIS A 236 -11.30 -2.70 -23.40
CA HIS A 236 -11.01 -3.96 -22.73
C HIS A 236 -10.22 -4.89 -23.64
N LEU A 237 -9.10 -5.39 -23.13
CA LEU A 237 -8.33 -6.46 -23.78
C LEU A 237 -8.81 -7.83 -23.26
N PRO A 238 -9.05 -8.81 -24.14
CA PRO A 238 -9.30 -10.19 -23.69
C PRO A 238 -8.21 -10.66 -22.74
N LEU A 239 -8.61 -11.29 -21.63
CA LEU A 239 -7.67 -11.67 -20.57
C LEU A 239 -6.50 -12.54 -21.04
N PRO A 240 -6.68 -13.53 -21.96
CA PRO A 240 -5.56 -14.30 -22.50
C PRO A 240 -4.54 -13.40 -23.22
N VAL A 241 -5.02 -12.42 -24.01
CA VAL A 241 -4.16 -11.46 -24.72
C VAL A 241 -3.39 -10.59 -23.74
N ALA A 242 -4.05 -10.06 -22.71
CA ALA A 242 -3.40 -9.26 -21.68
C ALA A 242 -2.33 -10.06 -20.92
N ARG A 243 -2.60 -11.33 -20.60
CA ARG A 243 -1.64 -12.24 -19.95
C ARG A 243 -0.43 -12.53 -20.83
N ALA A 244 -0.65 -12.81 -22.11
CA ALA A 244 0.42 -13.05 -23.08
C ALA A 244 1.31 -11.80 -23.24
N ALA A 245 0.69 -10.63 -23.40
CA ALA A 245 1.39 -9.35 -23.49
C ALA A 245 2.23 -9.05 -22.24
N ALA A 246 1.68 -9.31 -21.03
CA ALA A 246 2.41 -9.14 -19.79
C ALA A 246 3.61 -10.11 -19.68
N GLY A 247 3.43 -11.36 -20.08
CA GLY A 247 4.52 -12.35 -20.13
C GLY A 247 5.63 -11.93 -21.08
N ALA A 248 5.29 -11.51 -22.29
CA ALA A 248 6.26 -11.02 -23.29
C ALA A 248 7.00 -9.76 -22.79
N ALA A 249 6.27 -8.80 -22.22
CA ALA A 249 6.86 -7.58 -21.67
C ALA A 249 7.86 -7.87 -20.54
N GLN A 250 7.52 -8.79 -19.62
CA GLN A 250 8.42 -9.18 -18.53
C GLN A 250 9.66 -9.94 -19.05
N THR A 251 9.49 -10.79 -20.06
CA THR A 251 10.63 -11.51 -20.71
C THR A 251 11.56 -10.51 -21.40
N LEU A 252 11.01 -9.55 -22.15
CA LEU A 252 11.80 -8.53 -22.84
C LEU A 252 12.53 -7.60 -21.84
N ALA A 253 11.89 -7.26 -20.73
CA ALA A 253 12.51 -6.46 -19.69
C ALA A 253 13.75 -7.11 -19.06
N ARG A 254 13.79 -8.46 -19.00
CA ARG A 254 14.98 -9.20 -18.53
C ARG A 254 16.20 -9.00 -19.43
N LEU A 255 15.97 -8.71 -20.72
CA LEU A 255 17.04 -8.43 -21.69
C LEU A 255 17.50 -6.96 -21.69
N ARG A 256 16.78 -6.09 -20.95
CA ARG A 256 17.10 -4.65 -20.88
C ARG A 256 17.24 -4.25 -19.41
N PRO A 257 18.47 -4.24 -18.87
CA PRO A 257 18.72 -3.78 -17.50
C PRO A 257 18.10 -2.39 -17.29
N HIS A 258 17.41 -2.22 -16.16
CA HIS A 258 16.72 -0.96 -15.76
C HIS A 258 15.40 -0.62 -16.47
N ALA A 259 14.87 -1.47 -17.37
CA ALA A 259 13.57 -1.24 -17.98
C ALA A 259 12.45 -1.84 -17.11
N GLU A 260 11.56 -1.00 -16.57
CA GLU A 260 10.33 -1.49 -15.96
C GLU A 260 9.36 -1.98 -17.05
N PRO A 261 8.82 -3.21 -16.95
CA PRO A 261 7.87 -3.70 -17.93
C PRO A 261 6.59 -2.85 -17.90
N PRO A 262 6.08 -2.44 -19.08
CA PRO A 262 4.88 -1.60 -19.15
C PRO A 262 3.63 -2.30 -18.63
N LEU A 263 3.61 -3.62 -18.58
CA LEU A 263 2.52 -4.44 -18.06
C LEU A 263 3.13 -5.67 -17.40
N THR A 264 2.70 -5.97 -16.16
CA THR A 264 3.16 -7.15 -15.41
C THR A 264 2.01 -8.12 -15.19
N ARG A 265 2.33 -9.41 -14.96
CA ARG A 265 1.33 -10.42 -14.59
C ARG A 265 0.58 -10.02 -13.32
N TYR A 266 1.27 -9.37 -12.38
CA TYR A 266 0.66 -8.83 -11.18
C TYR A 266 -0.38 -7.74 -11.51
N ALA A 267 -0.04 -6.77 -12.36
CA ALA A 267 -0.97 -5.72 -12.77
C ALA A 267 -2.19 -6.30 -13.49
N VAL A 268 -2.01 -7.30 -14.37
CA VAL A 268 -3.12 -8.00 -15.02
C VAL A 268 -4.00 -8.68 -13.98
N ASP A 269 -3.44 -9.42 -13.03
CA ASP A 269 -4.20 -10.09 -11.97
C ASP A 269 -5.01 -9.10 -11.13
N GLN A 270 -4.39 -7.99 -10.70
CA GLN A 270 -5.04 -6.98 -9.86
C GLN A 270 -6.15 -6.21 -10.56
N LEU A 271 -6.10 -6.10 -11.88
CA LEU A 271 -7.09 -5.37 -12.68
C LEU A 271 -8.16 -6.26 -13.33
N ALA A 272 -7.88 -7.56 -13.52
CA ALA A 272 -8.80 -8.46 -14.22
C ALA A 272 -9.68 -9.32 -13.31
N HIS A 273 -9.39 -9.35 -12.01
CA HIS A 273 -10.18 -10.12 -11.04
C HIS A 273 -10.75 -9.21 -9.98
N SER A 274 -11.96 -9.53 -9.52
CA SER A 274 -12.52 -8.86 -8.34
C SER A 274 -11.62 -9.10 -7.13
N VAL A 275 -11.36 -8.03 -6.38
CA VAL A 275 -10.65 -8.07 -5.09
C VAL A 275 -11.40 -7.18 -4.12
N VAL A 276 -12.27 -7.78 -3.33
CA VAL A 276 -13.10 -7.09 -2.34
C VAL A 276 -12.69 -7.56 -0.95
N LEU A 277 -12.13 -6.66 -0.17
CA LEU A 277 -11.73 -6.93 1.21
C LEU A 277 -12.96 -6.92 2.12
N ASP A 278 -13.06 -7.91 2.98
CA ASP A 278 -13.98 -7.90 4.10
C ASP A 278 -13.29 -7.16 5.27
N VAL A 279 -13.87 -6.06 5.70
CA VAL A 279 -13.31 -5.18 6.75
C VAL A 279 -13.99 -5.38 8.11
N SER A 280 -14.91 -6.33 8.22
CA SER A 280 -15.74 -6.53 9.42
C SER A 280 -14.91 -6.79 10.69
N ARG A 281 -13.72 -7.39 10.57
CA ARG A 281 -12.79 -7.57 11.68
C ARG A 281 -12.30 -6.24 12.25
N ALA A 282 -11.92 -5.28 11.40
CA ALA A 282 -11.53 -3.94 11.83
C ALA A 282 -12.72 -3.15 12.38
N GLU A 283 -13.89 -3.24 11.73
CA GLU A 283 -15.12 -2.59 12.20
C GLU A 283 -15.53 -3.07 13.58
N SER A 284 -15.36 -4.36 13.88
CA SER A 284 -15.63 -4.93 15.21
C SER A 284 -14.72 -4.37 16.31
N ARG A 285 -13.66 -3.65 15.95
CA ARG A 285 -12.75 -2.93 16.86
C ARG A 285 -13.06 -1.43 16.96
N GLY A 286 -14.23 -0.99 16.49
CA GLY A 286 -14.66 0.41 16.57
C GLY A 286 -14.14 1.30 15.45
N TRP A 287 -13.39 0.76 14.46
CA TRP A 287 -13.01 1.51 13.28
C TRP A 287 -14.15 1.54 12.28
N THR A 288 -14.39 2.71 11.68
CA THR A 288 -15.41 2.88 10.64
C THR A 288 -14.81 3.70 9.51
N PRO A 289 -14.73 3.15 8.28
CA PRO A 289 -14.28 3.90 7.13
C PRO A 289 -15.32 4.97 6.76
N ARG A 290 -14.88 6.21 6.58
CA ARG A 290 -15.78 7.35 6.30
C ARG A 290 -15.58 7.94 4.93
N ARG A 291 -14.34 7.88 4.41
CA ARG A 291 -14.00 8.48 3.11
C ARG A 291 -14.30 7.53 1.98
N THR A 292 -14.72 8.10 0.87
CA THR A 292 -15.02 7.40 -0.38
C THR A 292 -14.34 8.08 -1.56
N LEU A 293 -14.21 7.36 -2.67
CA LEU A 293 -13.65 7.91 -3.91
C LEU A 293 -14.48 9.06 -4.49
N GLY A 294 -15.77 9.18 -4.12
CA GLY A 294 -16.63 10.32 -4.53
C GLY A 294 -16.15 11.65 -3.97
N GLU A 295 -15.41 11.64 -2.87
CA GLU A 295 -14.83 12.82 -2.22
C GLU A 295 -13.38 13.10 -2.65
N TYR A 296 -12.87 12.30 -3.60
CA TYR A 296 -11.50 12.46 -4.10
C TYR A 296 -11.33 13.79 -4.84
N ALA A 297 -10.51 14.66 -4.30
CA ALA A 297 -10.07 15.89 -4.96
C ALA A 297 -8.55 15.81 -5.20
N PRO A 298 -8.07 16.04 -6.42
CA PRO A 298 -6.63 16.17 -6.65
C PRO A 298 -6.14 17.42 -5.91
N VAL A 299 -5.03 17.31 -5.17
CA VAL A 299 -4.30 18.51 -4.74
C VAL A 299 -3.73 19.14 -6.00
N GLY A 300 -4.01 20.42 -6.24
CA GLY A 300 -3.44 21.16 -7.34
C GLY A 300 -1.91 21.00 -7.29
N PHE A 301 -1.33 20.51 -8.37
CA PHE A 301 0.09 20.71 -8.61
C PHE A 301 0.22 22.20 -8.95
N ASP A 302 0.43 23.03 -7.94
CA ASP A 302 1.01 24.34 -8.16
C ASP A 302 2.40 24.08 -8.72
N GLY A 303 2.55 24.38 -10.04
CA GLY A 303 3.70 24.11 -10.87
C GLY A 303 4.95 24.90 -10.51
#